data_c4c1578cd689863e02fc563392b6e2e6
#
_entry.id   c4c1578cd689863e02fc563392b6e2e6
#
_cell.length_a   1.000
_cell.length_b   1.000
_cell.length_c   1.000
_cell.angle_alpha   90.00
_cell.angle_beta   90.00
_cell.angle_gamma   90.00
#
_symmetry.space_group_name_H-M   'P 1'
#
loop_
_entity.id
_entity.type
_entity.pdbx_description
1 polymer ?
#
loop_
_entity_poly.entity_id
_entity_poly.type
_entity_poly.pdbx_seq_one_letter_code
_entity_poly.pdbx_strand_id
1 'polypeptide(L)'
;MVSKDYDPATDKKIYKNYTLKNFRKNKVANKLALQKELGLPEDKNAYMIGIISRLTDQKGLDLVDRVMNDICTDGTQFVVLGTGNRKYEDMFRYYQGIHPAKVSANIYYSDELSHKMYAACDAMLVPSRFEPCGLTQLMALRYGTLPIVRETGGLKDTVIPYNEFEGTGTGFSFVNYNAHEMLATIRYAESVYYDKKREWNKLVDRAMAADFSWNNSARQYEEMYNWLIGE
;
A
#
# COMPACT_ATOMS: atom_id res chain seq x y z
N MET A 1 -0.42 17.39 -1.99
CA MET A 1 0.70 16.71 -1.34
C MET A 1 1.31 15.60 -2.19
N VAL A 2 0.54 14.83 -2.90
CA VAL A 2 1.08 13.90 -3.92
C VAL A 2 1.47 14.74 -5.14
N SER A 3 2.74 14.64 -5.59
CA SER A 3 3.24 15.44 -6.71
C SER A 3 2.55 15.04 -8.02
N LYS A 4 2.61 15.89 -9.05
CA LYS A 4 2.09 15.58 -10.39
C LYS A 4 2.75 14.33 -10.99
N ASP A 5 3.90 13.91 -10.45
CA ASP A 5 4.63 12.73 -10.90
C ASP A 5 3.98 11.41 -10.45
N TYR A 6 3.12 11.45 -9.40
CA TYR A 6 2.40 10.30 -8.87
C TYR A 6 0.92 10.31 -9.31
N ASP A 7 0.68 10.21 -10.61
CA ASP A 7 -0.66 10.08 -11.18
C ASP A 7 -0.71 8.90 -12.17
N PRO A 8 -1.45 7.83 -11.85
CA PRO A 8 -1.52 6.63 -12.70
C PRO A 8 -2.03 6.93 -14.12
N ALA A 9 -2.71 8.06 -14.34
CA ALA A 9 -3.19 8.45 -15.66
C ALA A 9 -2.08 8.94 -16.59
N THR A 10 -1.01 9.54 -16.03
CA THR A 10 0.05 10.23 -16.80
C THR A 10 1.45 9.76 -16.47
N ASP A 11 1.61 8.90 -15.47
CA ASP A 11 2.90 8.39 -15.02
C ASP A 11 3.60 7.58 -16.12
N LYS A 12 4.79 8.01 -16.51
CA LYS A 12 5.59 7.39 -17.58
C LYS A 12 6.43 6.20 -17.10
N LYS A 13 6.49 5.96 -15.78
CA LYS A 13 7.30 4.90 -15.16
C LYS A 13 6.55 3.60 -14.99
N ILE A 14 5.22 3.61 -15.10
CA ILE A 14 4.39 2.41 -14.98
C ILE A 14 4.17 1.73 -16.35
N TYR A 15 3.90 0.44 -16.34
CA TYR A 15 3.76 -0.31 -17.59
C TYR A 15 2.49 0.04 -18.37
N LYS A 16 1.39 0.36 -17.66
CA LYS A 16 0.10 0.71 -18.27
C LYS A 16 -0.60 1.77 -17.46
N ASN A 17 -0.83 2.94 -18.06
CA ASN A 17 -1.58 4.02 -17.43
C ASN A 17 -3.05 3.64 -17.25
N TYR A 18 -3.67 4.23 -16.19
CA TYR A 18 -5.08 4.01 -15.89
C TYR A 18 -5.71 5.15 -15.11
N THR A 19 -7.03 5.15 -15.15
CA THR A 19 -7.91 6.05 -14.41
C THR A 19 -8.97 5.22 -13.67
N LEU A 20 -9.84 5.87 -12.90
CA LEU A 20 -11.02 5.24 -12.29
C LEU A 20 -11.86 4.41 -13.28
N LYS A 21 -11.89 4.79 -14.57
CA LYS A 21 -12.72 4.11 -15.57
C LYS A 21 -12.18 2.73 -15.98
N ASN A 22 -10.87 2.51 -15.89
CA ASN A 22 -10.21 1.32 -16.45
C ASN A 22 -9.19 0.65 -15.53
N PHE A 23 -9.07 1.06 -14.25
CA PHE A 23 -8.08 0.51 -13.33
C PHE A 23 -8.21 -1.01 -13.16
N ARG A 24 -9.42 -1.56 -13.16
CA ARG A 24 -9.66 -3.00 -12.96
C ARG A 24 -8.86 -3.86 -13.94
N LYS A 25 -8.80 -3.44 -15.21
CA LYS A 25 -8.02 -4.13 -16.25
C LYS A 25 -6.53 -3.76 -16.20
N ASN A 26 -6.24 -2.48 -16.05
CA ASN A 26 -4.88 -1.98 -16.24
C ASN A 26 -3.99 -2.19 -15.01
N LYS A 27 -4.53 -2.24 -13.77
CA LYS A 27 -3.77 -2.71 -12.59
C LYS A 27 -3.34 -4.17 -12.75
N VAL A 28 -4.20 -5.03 -13.29
CA VAL A 28 -3.84 -6.42 -13.61
C VAL A 28 -2.67 -6.49 -14.61
N ALA A 29 -2.69 -5.65 -15.65
CA ALA A 29 -1.58 -5.58 -16.61
C ALA A 29 -0.27 -5.12 -15.95
N ASN A 30 -0.33 -4.12 -15.05
CA ASN A 30 0.83 -3.69 -14.26
C ASN A 30 1.33 -4.80 -13.32
N LYS A 31 0.43 -5.54 -12.67
CA LYS A 31 0.79 -6.67 -11.80
C LYS A 31 1.55 -7.74 -12.56
N LEU A 32 1.01 -8.23 -13.69
CA LEU A 32 1.66 -9.26 -14.50
C LEU A 32 3.04 -8.80 -15.01
N ALA A 33 3.15 -7.56 -15.44
CA ALA A 33 4.41 -6.99 -15.89
C ALA A 33 5.44 -6.89 -14.75
N LEU A 34 5.01 -6.48 -13.54
CA LEU A 34 5.88 -6.43 -12.37
C LEU A 34 6.33 -7.83 -11.93
N GLN A 35 5.42 -8.80 -11.89
CA GLN A 35 5.74 -10.19 -11.58
C GLN A 35 6.84 -10.71 -12.52
N LYS A 36 6.68 -10.49 -13.82
CA LYS A 36 7.67 -10.87 -14.83
C LYS A 36 9.01 -10.18 -14.61
N GLU A 37 9.03 -8.86 -14.36
CA GLU A 37 10.27 -8.10 -14.12
C GLU A 37 11.01 -8.60 -12.88
N LEU A 38 10.28 -8.98 -11.83
CA LEU A 38 10.84 -9.44 -10.56
C LEU A 38 11.09 -10.96 -10.49
N GLY A 39 10.81 -11.70 -11.56
CA GLY A 39 10.97 -13.17 -11.59
C GLY A 39 9.99 -13.93 -10.71
N LEU A 40 8.87 -13.32 -10.34
CA LEU A 40 7.77 -13.98 -9.63
C LEU A 40 6.88 -14.73 -10.63
N PRO A 41 6.18 -15.80 -10.22
CA PRO A 41 5.15 -16.42 -11.04
C PRO A 41 4.08 -15.43 -11.49
N GLU A 42 3.80 -15.39 -12.79
CA GLU A 42 2.76 -14.54 -13.36
C GLU A 42 1.38 -15.09 -13.03
N ASP A 43 0.74 -14.52 -12.00
CA ASP A 43 -0.63 -14.85 -11.61
C ASP A 43 -1.43 -13.57 -11.36
N LYS A 44 -2.42 -13.32 -12.22
CA LYS A 44 -3.33 -12.17 -12.10
C LYS A 44 -4.18 -12.19 -10.82
N ASN A 45 -4.39 -13.37 -10.25
CA ASN A 45 -5.21 -13.57 -9.06
C ASN A 45 -4.40 -13.50 -7.77
N ALA A 46 -3.06 -13.61 -7.82
CA ALA A 46 -2.23 -13.48 -6.63
C ALA A 46 -2.51 -12.17 -5.89
N TYR A 47 -2.66 -12.24 -4.57
CA TYR A 47 -2.75 -11.06 -3.71
C TYR A 47 -1.36 -10.50 -3.47
N MET A 48 -1.04 -9.39 -4.12
CA MET A 48 0.29 -8.79 -4.07
C MET A 48 0.37 -7.68 -3.03
N ILE A 49 1.21 -7.87 -2.02
CA ILE A 49 1.49 -6.91 -0.95
C ILE A 49 2.85 -6.25 -1.18
N GLY A 50 2.92 -4.93 -1.12
CA GLY A 50 4.16 -4.16 -1.24
C GLY A 50 4.59 -3.50 0.07
N ILE A 51 5.91 -3.39 0.27
CA ILE A 51 6.53 -2.45 1.22
C ILE A 51 7.52 -1.57 0.47
N ILE A 52 7.36 -0.25 0.59
CA ILE A 52 8.30 0.75 0.06
C ILE A 52 8.71 1.65 1.22
N SER A 53 9.93 1.47 1.74
CA SER A 53 10.39 2.27 2.88
C SER A 53 11.89 2.18 3.11
N ARG A 54 12.41 3.05 3.98
CA ARG A 54 13.69 2.79 4.63
C ARG A 54 13.55 1.59 5.56
N LEU A 55 14.47 0.65 5.48
CA LEU A 55 14.42 -0.58 6.28
C LEU A 55 15.00 -0.35 7.70
N THR A 56 14.19 0.26 8.57
CA THR A 56 14.55 0.65 9.93
C THR A 56 13.53 0.19 10.97
N ASP A 57 13.90 0.19 12.24
CA ASP A 57 13.02 -0.20 13.35
C ASP A 57 11.75 0.65 13.43
N GLN A 58 11.83 1.93 13.02
CA GLN A 58 10.67 2.83 12.94
C GLN A 58 9.57 2.28 12.05
N LYS A 59 9.91 1.54 11.01
CA LYS A 59 8.97 1.08 9.98
C LYS A 59 8.24 -0.22 10.34
N GLY A 60 8.45 -0.75 11.56
CA GLY A 60 7.70 -1.89 12.07
C GLY A 60 8.02 -3.23 11.39
N LEU A 61 9.24 -3.34 10.85
CA LEU A 61 9.66 -4.54 10.11
C LEU A 61 9.90 -5.74 11.04
N ASP A 62 10.08 -5.53 12.32
CA ASP A 62 10.09 -6.56 13.36
C ASP A 62 8.73 -7.27 13.49
N LEU A 63 7.62 -6.55 13.28
CA LEU A 63 6.29 -7.16 13.20
C LEU A 63 6.18 -8.06 11.97
N VAL A 64 6.71 -7.61 10.83
CA VAL A 64 6.72 -8.38 9.57
C VAL A 64 7.55 -9.64 9.73
N ASP A 65 8.77 -9.54 10.29
CA ASP A 65 9.65 -10.68 10.56
C ASP A 65 8.94 -11.77 11.35
N ARG A 66 8.22 -11.38 12.40
CA ARG A 66 7.52 -12.29 13.32
C ARG A 66 6.48 -13.18 12.62
N VAL A 67 5.84 -12.69 11.55
CA VAL A 67 4.72 -13.38 10.87
C VAL A 67 4.91 -13.57 9.38
N MET A 68 6.13 -13.38 8.87
CA MET A 68 6.39 -13.43 7.43
C MET A 68 6.05 -14.78 6.81
N ASN A 69 6.34 -15.90 7.49
CA ASN A 69 5.96 -17.22 7.02
C ASN A 69 4.44 -17.39 6.95
N ASP A 70 3.71 -16.78 7.88
CA ASP A 70 2.25 -16.79 7.87
C ASP A 70 1.68 -15.90 6.76
N ILE A 71 2.36 -14.82 6.37
CA ILE A 71 1.97 -13.99 5.22
C ILE A 71 2.21 -14.73 3.91
N CYS A 72 3.31 -15.47 3.78
CA CYS A 72 3.72 -16.19 2.57
C CYS A 72 2.91 -17.48 2.32
N THR A 73 1.59 -17.43 2.38
CA THR A 73 0.71 -18.56 2.07
C THR A 73 0.43 -18.66 0.56
N ASP A 74 -0.36 -19.65 0.15
CA ASP A 74 -0.73 -19.84 -1.25
C ASP A 74 -1.60 -18.66 -1.74
N GLY A 75 -1.28 -18.16 -2.92
CA GLY A 75 -1.95 -17.03 -3.51
C GLY A 75 -1.39 -15.65 -3.11
N THR A 76 -0.48 -15.56 -2.11
CA THR A 76 0.10 -14.28 -1.70
C THR A 76 1.50 -14.08 -2.29
N GLN A 77 1.77 -12.89 -2.80
CA GLN A 77 3.10 -12.43 -3.19
C GLN A 77 3.48 -11.18 -2.39
N PHE A 78 4.75 -11.09 -1.98
CA PHE A 78 5.26 -10.02 -1.14
C PHE A 78 6.47 -9.35 -1.77
N VAL A 79 6.38 -8.06 -2.05
CA VAL A 79 7.43 -7.29 -2.75
C VAL A 79 7.95 -6.19 -1.84
N VAL A 80 9.26 -6.19 -1.62
CA VAL A 80 9.94 -5.18 -0.80
C VAL A 80 10.86 -4.33 -1.65
N LEU A 81 10.81 -3.01 -1.45
CA LEU A 81 11.75 -2.05 -2.02
C LEU A 81 12.28 -1.13 -0.92
N GLY A 82 13.58 -1.09 -0.74
CA GLY A 82 14.23 -0.17 0.18
C GLY A 82 15.59 -0.63 0.65
N THR A 83 16.27 0.25 1.39
CA THR A 83 17.56 0.00 2.05
C THR A 83 17.52 0.52 3.47
N GLY A 84 18.43 0.06 4.32
CA GLY A 84 18.52 0.55 5.70
C GLY A 84 19.40 -0.29 6.60
N ASN A 85 18.86 -0.74 7.72
CA ASN A 85 19.59 -1.57 8.66
C ASN A 85 19.84 -2.96 8.09
N ARG A 86 21.09 -3.41 8.11
CA ARG A 86 21.52 -4.70 7.57
C ARG A 86 20.65 -5.87 8.07
N LYS A 87 20.26 -5.83 9.33
CA LYS A 87 19.34 -6.81 9.94
C LYS A 87 18.08 -7.05 9.11
N TYR A 88 17.43 -5.98 8.63
CA TYR A 88 16.20 -6.09 7.83
C TYR A 88 16.48 -6.40 6.36
N GLU A 89 17.60 -5.92 5.84
CA GLU A 89 18.02 -6.28 4.49
C GLU A 89 18.30 -7.79 4.38
N ASP A 90 19.05 -8.33 5.34
CA ASP A 90 19.36 -9.76 5.40
C ASP A 90 18.11 -10.61 5.69
N MET A 91 17.19 -10.13 6.54
CA MET A 91 15.89 -10.73 6.79
C MET A 91 15.09 -10.93 5.49
N PHE A 92 14.92 -9.89 4.68
CA PHE A 92 14.16 -10.00 3.44
C PHE A 92 14.87 -10.86 2.38
N ARG A 93 16.21 -10.81 2.29
CA ARG A 93 16.98 -11.74 1.43
C ARG A 93 16.77 -13.20 1.85
N TYR A 94 16.76 -13.46 3.16
CA TYR A 94 16.47 -14.79 3.69
C TYR A 94 15.07 -15.27 3.28
N TYR A 95 14.03 -14.45 3.46
CA TYR A 95 12.67 -14.83 3.07
C TYR A 95 12.51 -15.02 1.56
N GLN A 96 13.18 -14.23 0.74
CA GLN A 96 13.24 -14.48 -0.71
C GLN A 96 13.91 -15.84 -1.00
N GLY A 97 14.95 -16.19 -0.27
CA GLY A 97 15.65 -17.48 -0.44
C GLY A 97 14.77 -18.69 -0.14
N ILE A 98 13.95 -18.62 0.91
CA ILE A 98 13.08 -19.74 1.30
C ILE A 98 11.71 -19.74 0.61
N HIS A 99 11.27 -18.58 0.10
CA HIS A 99 10.00 -18.40 -0.62
C HIS A 99 10.20 -17.73 -1.99
N PRO A 100 11.04 -18.26 -2.90
CA PRO A 100 11.44 -17.56 -4.13
C PRO A 100 10.28 -17.29 -5.10
N ALA A 101 9.21 -18.06 -5.03
CA ALA A 101 8.01 -17.85 -5.84
C ALA A 101 7.02 -16.84 -5.22
N LYS A 102 7.27 -16.39 -4.00
CA LYS A 102 6.33 -15.55 -3.23
C LYS A 102 6.94 -14.23 -2.79
N VAL A 103 8.24 -14.15 -2.56
CA VAL A 103 8.92 -12.97 -2.01
C VAL A 103 9.92 -12.44 -3.01
N SER A 104 9.86 -11.12 -3.27
CA SER A 104 10.88 -10.38 -4.02
C SER A 104 11.46 -9.26 -3.13
N ALA A 105 12.73 -9.37 -2.77
CA ALA A 105 13.47 -8.42 -1.93
C ALA A 105 14.37 -7.54 -2.78
N ASN A 106 13.92 -6.32 -3.07
CA ASN A 106 14.64 -5.33 -3.86
C ASN A 106 15.37 -4.37 -2.92
N ILE A 107 16.59 -4.78 -2.51
CA ILE A 107 17.38 -4.08 -1.47
C ILE A 107 18.26 -3.02 -2.13
N TYR A 108 17.59 -2.01 -2.69
CA TYR A 108 18.20 -0.82 -3.30
C TYR A 108 17.18 0.31 -3.37
N TYR A 109 17.64 1.51 -3.70
CA TYR A 109 16.75 2.63 -4.01
C TYR A 109 16.41 2.62 -5.50
N SER A 110 15.12 2.66 -5.81
CA SER A 110 14.63 2.84 -7.18
C SER A 110 13.31 3.58 -7.17
N ASP A 111 13.35 4.80 -7.67
CA ASP A 111 12.16 5.62 -7.87
C ASP A 111 11.24 4.96 -8.92
N GLU A 112 11.79 4.47 -10.03
CA GLU A 112 11.02 3.78 -11.07
C GLU A 112 10.28 2.55 -10.54
N LEU A 113 10.97 1.67 -9.80
CA LEU A 113 10.34 0.47 -9.24
C LEU A 113 9.26 0.84 -8.21
N SER A 114 9.43 1.94 -7.46
CA SER A 114 8.39 2.40 -6.53
C SER A 114 7.08 2.73 -7.23
N HIS A 115 7.11 3.43 -8.36
CA HIS A 115 5.95 3.72 -9.19
C HIS A 115 5.28 2.45 -9.73
N LYS A 116 6.09 1.51 -10.23
CA LYS A 116 5.61 0.20 -10.71
C LYS A 116 4.92 -0.57 -9.59
N MET A 117 5.48 -0.57 -8.38
CA MET A 117 4.88 -1.22 -7.20
C MET A 117 3.56 -0.58 -6.81
N TYR A 118 3.46 0.77 -6.76
CA TYR A 118 2.18 1.43 -6.51
C TYR A 118 1.12 1.06 -7.56
N ALA A 119 1.50 0.92 -8.82
CA ALA A 119 0.56 0.57 -9.88
C ALA A 119 0.15 -0.91 -9.88
N ALA A 120 1.03 -1.81 -9.45
CA ALA A 120 0.87 -3.26 -9.57
C ALA A 120 0.31 -3.94 -8.31
N CYS A 121 0.78 -3.56 -7.12
CA CYS A 121 0.35 -4.18 -5.87
C CYS A 121 -1.15 -3.99 -5.61
N ASP A 122 -1.75 -4.94 -4.91
CA ASP A 122 -3.13 -4.84 -4.42
C ASP A 122 -3.18 -4.09 -3.10
N ALA A 123 -2.20 -4.35 -2.22
CA ALA A 123 -2.07 -3.67 -0.94
C ALA A 123 -0.66 -3.11 -0.71
N MET A 124 -0.58 -2.05 0.10
CA MET A 124 0.67 -1.45 0.57
C MET A 124 0.71 -1.51 2.08
N LEU A 125 1.64 -2.28 2.64
CA LEU A 125 1.78 -2.46 4.08
C LEU A 125 2.67 -1.36 4.67
N VAL A 126 2.15 -0.62 5.67
CA VAL A 126 2.86 0.47 6.37
C VAL A 126 2.71 0.29 7.90
N PRO A 127 3.41 -0.67 8.52
CA PRO A 127 3.21 -1.05 9.92
C PRO A 127 4.04 -0.20 10.88
N SER A 128 4.26 1.07 10.57
CA SER A 128 5.18 1.96 11.28
C SER A 128 4.88 2.07 12.78
N ARG A 129 5.95 2.05 13.60
CA ARG A 129 5.86 2.30 15.04
C ARG A 129 5.39 3.73 15.31
N PHE A 130 5.85 4.69 14.52
CA PHE A 130 5.37 6.06 14.47
C PHE A 130 5.57 6.62 13.05
N GLU A 131 4.62 7.43 12.59
CA GLU A 131 4.64 8.04 11.26
C GLU A 131 3.97 9.42 11.33
N PRO A 132 4.75 10.52 11.44
CA PRO A 132 4.16 11.86 11.63
C PRO A 132 3.20 12.28 10.51
N CYS A 133 3.53 11.97 9.26
CA CYS A 133 2.71 12.29 8.08
C CYS A 133 2.48 11.05 7.23
N GLY A 134 3.57 10.47 6.71
CA GLY A 134 3.54 9.40 5.71
C GLY A 134 3.14 9.92 4.32
N LEU A 135 3.87 9.48 3.30
CA LEU A 135 3.53 9.74 1.90
C LEU A 135 3.20 8.43 1.16
N THR A 136 3.77 7.33 1.62
CA THR A 136 3.58 6.01 0.99
C THR A 136 2.10 5.63 0.88
N GLN A 137 1.30 5.81 1.94
CA GLN A 137 -0.13 5.52 1.92
C GLN A 137 -0.90 6.47 0.99
N LEU A 138 -0.50 7.74 0.88
CA LEU A 138 -1.16 8.70 -0.01
C LEU A 138 -0.91 8.35 -1.48
N MET A 139 0.34 7.98 -1.82
CA MET A 139 0.68 7.49 -3.14
C MET A 139 -0.07 6.19 -3.46
N ALA A 140 -0.12 5.25 -2.51
CA ALA A 140 -0.85 4.00 -2.66
C ALA A 140 -2.34 4.26 -2.94
N LEU A 141 -3.01 5.12 -2.16
CA LEU A 141 -4.40 5.54 -2.39
C LEU A 141 -4.59 6.08 -3.80
N ARG A 142 -3.72 6.98 -4.25
CA ARG A 142 -3.80 7.58 -5.59
C ARG A 142 -3.73 6.54 -6.71
N TYR A 143 -2.94 5.47 -6.52
CA TYR A 143 -2.80 4.36 -7.47
C TYR A 143 -3.85 3.25 -7.26
N GLY A 144 -4.77 3.39 -6.30
CA GLY A 144 -5.76 2.37 -5.99
C GLY A 144 -5.14 1.09 -5.42
N THR A 145 -3.98 1.21 -4.78
CA THR A 145 -3.35 0.18 -3.98
C THR A 145 -3.75 0.42 -2.54
N LEU A 146 -4.50 -0.51 -1.94
CA LEU A 146 -5.13 -0.26 -0.65
C LEU A 146 -4.11 -0.31 0.49
N PRO A 147 -3.96 0.76 1.29
CA PRO A 147 -3.05 0.75 2.43
C PRO A 147 -3.53 -0.19 3.53
N ILE A 148 -2.57 -0.94 4.12
CA ILE A 148 -2.75 -1.65 5.40
C ILE A 148 -1.80 -0.98 6.38
N VAL A 149 -2.33 -0.24 7.36
CA VAL A 149 -1.54 0.65 8.19
C VAL A 149 -1.75 0.40 9.69
N ARG A 150 -0.73 0.71 10.50
CA ARG A 150 -0.98 0.91 11.93
C ARG A 150 -1.56 2.30 12.18
N GLU A 151 -2.52 2.40 13.09
CA GLU A 151 -3.17 3.67 13.46
C GLU A 151 -2.22 4.55 14.28
N THR A 152 -1.38 5.33 13.57
CA THR A 152 -0.45 6.28 14.21
C THR A 152 -0.25 7.50 13.32
N GLY A 153 -0.28 8.70 13.90
CA GLY A 153 -0.06 9.97 13.21
C GLY A 153 -0.81 10.07 11.89
N GLY A 154 -0.15 10.56 10.86
CA GLY A 154 -0.76 10.77 9.55
C GLY A 154 -1.31 9.52 8.86
N LEU A 155 -0.91 8.32 9.26
CA LEU A 155 -1.52 7.07 8.76
C LEU A 155 -2.97 6.95 9.24
N LYS A 156 -3.22 7.23 10.54
CA LYS A 156 -4.57 7.23 11.11
C LYS A 156 -5.44 8.34 10.51
N ASP A 157 -4.86 9.50 10.22
CA ASP A 157 -5.59 10.66 9.72
C ASP A 157 -6.00 10.51 8.25
N THR A 158 -5.29 9.68 7.48
CA THR A 158 -5.45 9.61 6.01
C THR A 158 -6.02 8.29 5.49
N VAL A 159 -5.98 7.22 6.28
CA VAL A 159 -6.51 5.92 5.89
C VAL A 159 -7.77 5.62 6.73
N ILE A 160 -8.91 5.62 6.07
CA ILE A 160 -10.19 5.25 6.69
C ILE A 160 -10.33 3.73 6.63
N PRO A 161 -10.40 3.02 7.77
CA PRO A 161 -10.53 1.57 7.77
C PRO A 161 -11.84 1.11 7.13
N TYR A 162 -11.79 -0.02 6.44
CA TYR A 162 -12.96 -0.63 5.81
C TYR A 162 -13.98 -1.06 6.86
N ASN A 163 -15.19 -0.52 6.74
CA ASN A 163 -16.36 -0.94 7.49
C ASN A 163 -17.31 -1.71 6.55
N GLU A 164 -17.42 -3.01 6.73
CA GLU A 164 -18.24 -3.86 5.86
C GLU A 164 -19.74 -3.65 6.03
N PHE A 165 -20.18 -3.17 7.18
CA PHE A 165 -21.59 -2.92 7.47
C PHE A 165 -22.09 -1.63 6.79
N GLU A 166 -21.26 -0.61 6.75
CA GLU A 166 -21.57 0.67 6.11
C GLU A 166 -21.10 0.73 4.66
N GLY A 167 -20.22 -0.20 4.26
CA GLY A 167 -19.59 -0.20 2.95
C GLY A 167 -18.63 0.98 2.72
N THR A 168 -18.06 1.55 3.79
CA THR A 168 -17.16 2.72 3.77
C THR A 168 -15.69 2.29 3.87
N GLY A 169 -14.77 3.26 3.78
CA GLY A 169 -13.33 3.04 3.95
C GLY A 169 -12.50 3.23 2.68
N THR A 170 -11.19 3.39 2.87
CA THR A 170 -10.18 3.57 1.81
C THR A 170 -8.99 2.61 1.95
N GLY A 171 -8.95 1.81 3.02
CA GLY A 171 -7.90 0.85 3.32
C GLY A 171 -8.22 0.02 4.54
N PHE A 172 -7.20 -0.50 5.20
CA PHE A 172 -7.32 -1.34 6.40
C PHE A 172 -6.37 -0.84 7.48
N SER A 173 -6.73 -1.01 8.75
CA SER A 173 -5.88 -0.57 9.86
C SER A 173 -5.90 -1.54 11.04
N PHE A 174 -4.85 -1.47 11.84
CA PHE A 174 -4.72 -2.11 13.14
C PHE A 174 -4.18 -1.11 14.18
N VAL A 175 -4.55 -1.29 15.43
CA VAL A 175 -4.30 -0.30 16.49
C VAL A 175 -2.98 -0.55 17.21
N ASN A 176 -2.81 -1.74 17.77
CA ASN A 176 -1.67 -2.04 18.61
C ASN A 176 -0.42 -2.36 17.79
N TYR A 177 0.76 -2.03 18.32
CA TYR A 177 2.03 -2.45 17.74
C TYR A 177 2.25 -3.95 18.01
N ASN A 178 1.52 -4.78 17.26
CA ASN A 178 1.43 -6.23 17.46
C ASN A 178 1.40 -6.98 16.14
N ALA A 179 2.28 -7.96 15.98
CA ALA A 179 2.44 -8.71 14.73
C ALA A 179 1.20 -9.56 14.37
N HIS A 180 0.53 -10.14 15.36
CA HIS A 180 -0.66 -10.97 15.11
C HIS A 180 -1.89 -10.12 14.75
N GLU A 181 -2.02 -8.92 15.33
CA GLU A 181 -3.07 -7.97 14.94
C GLU A 181 -2.84 -7.47 13.50
N MET A 182 -1.58 -7.16 13.15
CA MET A 182 -1.19 -6.86 11.77
C MET A 182 -1.53 -8.01 10.82
N LEU A 183 -1.18 -9.24 11.18
CA LEU A 183 -1.48 -10.44 10.37
C LEU A 183 -2.98 -10.64 10.19
N ALA A 184 -3.77 -10.49 11.26
CA ALA A 184 -5.22 -10.58 11.20
C ALA A 184 -5.82 -9.55 10.22
N THR A 185 -5.28 -8.31 10.23
CA THR A 185 -5.70 -7.26 9.29
C THR A 185 -5.30 -7.59 7.85
N ILE A 186 -4.10 -8.14 7.62
CA ILE A 186 -3.69 -8.63 6.29
C ILE A 186 -4.64 -9.73 5.81
N ARG A 187 -4.98 -10.70 6.65
CA ARG A 187 -5.91 -11.79 6.33
C ARG A 187 -7.32 -11.29 6.04
N TYR A 188 -7.79 -10.31 6.80
CA TYR A 188 -9.07 -9.68 6.52
C TYR A 188 -9.07 -8.97 5.17
N ALA A 189 -8.04 -8.19 4.85
CA ALA A 189 -7.90 -7.56 3.56
C ALA A 189 -7.84 -8.59 2.41
N GLU A 190 -7.11 -9.68 2.59
CA GLU A 190 -7.02 -10.80 1.65
C GLU A 190 -8.38 -11.45 1.42
N SER A 191 -9.16 -11.71 2.48
CA SER A 191 -10.52 -12.27 2.36
C SER A 191 -11.45 -11.34 1.57
N VAL A 192 -11.37 -10.02 1.80
CA VAL A 192 -12.15 -9.06 1.01
C VAL A 192 -11.70 -9.04 -0.46
N TYR A 193 -10.41 -9.21 -0.73
CA TYR A 193 -9.86 -9.29 -2.09
C TYR A 193 -10.40 -10.51 -2.85
N TYR A 194 -10.42 -11.68 -2.23
CA TYR A 194 -10.85 -12.93 -2.87
C TYR A 194 -12.36 -13.11 -2.85
N ASP A 195 -13.00 -12.93 -1.71
CA ASP A 195 -14.38 -13.35 -1.48
C ASP A 195 -15.39 -12.22 -1.75
N LYS A 196 -14.95 -10.95 -1.63
CA LYS A 196 -15.81 -9.77 -1.76
C LYS A 196 -15.30 -8.82 -2.86
N LYS A 197 -15.01 -9.35 -4.05
CA LYS A 197 -14.37 -8.60 -5.15
C LYS A 197 -15.09 -7.30 -5.53
N ARG A 198 -16.41 -7.26 -5.41
CA ARG A 198 -17.20 -6.06 -5.66
C ARG A 198 -16.90 -4.97 -4.63
N GLU A 199 -16.81 -5.33 -3.37
CA GLU A 199 -16.50 -4.40 -2.28
C GLU A 199 -15.03 -3.93 -2.36
N TRP A 200 -14.11 -4.84 -2.67
CA TRP A 200 -12.73 -4.48 -2.97
C TRP A 200 -12.63 -3.39 -4.05
N ASN A 201 -13.34 -3.57 -5.15
CA ASN A 201 -13.35 -2.57 -6.23
C ASN A 201 -13.93 -1.21 -5.78
N LYS A 202 -14.96 -1.21 -4.94
CA LYS A 202 -15.49 0.04 -4.36
C LYS A 202 -14.49 0.72 -3.41
N LEU A 203 -13.71 -0.06 -2.65
CA LEU A 203 -12.61 0.47 -1.83
C LEU A 203 -11.56 1.16 -2.72
N VAL A 204 -11.17 0.51 -3.82
CA VAL A 204 -10.23 1.08 -4.79
C VAL A 204 -10.79 2.35 -5.44
N ASP A 205 -12.07 2.37 -5.83
CA ASP A 205 -12.74 3.56 -6.38
C ASP A 205 -12.65 4.74 -5.39
N ARG A 206 -12.95 4.52 -4.09
CA ARG A 206 -12.86 5.55 -3.05
C ARG A 206 -11.43 5.99 -2.76
N ALA A 207 -10.50 5.04 -2.70
CA ALA A 207 -9.09 5.34 -2.48
C ALA A 207 -8.54 6.26 -3.58
N MET A 208 -8.80 5.95 -4.85
CA MET A 208 -8.36 6.77 -5.98
C MET A 208 -9.07 8.13 -6.07
N ALA A 209 -10.28 8.25 -5.52
CA ALA A 209 -11.04 9.50 -5.50
C ALA A 209 -10.68 10.41 -4.31
N ALA A 210 -9.93 9.90 -3.32
CA ALA A 210 -9.55 10.69 -2.14
C ALA A 210 -8.62 11.86 -2.54
N ASP A 211 -8.99 13.07 -2.07
CA ASP A 211 -8.25 14.30 -2.38
C ASP A 211 -7.37 14.74 -1.21
N PHE A 212 -6.07 14.53 -1.36
CA PHE A 212 -5.02 15.00 -0.46
C PHE A 212 -4.18 16.11 -1.10
N SER A 213 -4.76 16.92 -2.00
CA SER A 213 -4.10 18.04 -2.65
C SER A 213 -3.89 19.22 -1.71
N TRP A 214 -2.92 20.08 -2.07
CA TRP A 214 -2.73 21.34 -1.38
C TRP A 214 -3.95 22.28 -1.49
N ASN A 215 -4.70 22.21 -2.60
CA ASN A 215 -5.93 22.98 -2.76
C ASN A 215 -6.99 22.60 -1.72
N ASN A 216 -7.13 21.30 -1.45
CA ASN A 216 -8.05 20.83 -0.41
C ASN A 216 -7.59 21.30 0.98
N SER A 217 -6.30 21.22 1.29
CA SER A 217 -5.76 21.74 2.55
C SER A 217 -5.95 23.24 2.69
N ALA A 218 -5.65 24.01 1.63
CA ALA A 218 -5.84 25.47 1.62
C ALA A 218 -7.31 25.85 1.91
N ARG A 219 -8.27 25.16 1.29
CA ARG A 219 -9.69 25.38 1.54
C ARG A 219 -10.05 25.13 3.00
N GLN A 220 -9.56 24.06 3.61
CA GLN A 220 -9.81 23.76 5.02
C GLN A 220 -9.24 24.85 5.94
N TYR A 221 -8.07 25.41 5.62
CA TYR A 221 -7.52 26.54 6.36
C TYR A 221 -8.35 27.80 6.18
N GLU A 222 -8.83 28.06 4.97
CA GLU A 222 -9.73 29.21 4.70
C GLU A 222 -11.05 29.09 5.47
N GLU A 223 -11.67 27.92 5.46
CA GLU A 223 -12.87 27.62 6.26
C GLU A 223 -12.63 27.81 7.76
N MET A 224 -11.48 27.37 8.27
CA MET A 224 -11.10 27.56 9.68
C MET A 224 -10.89 29.04 10.01
N TYR A 225 -10.24 29.82 9.14
CA TYR A 225 -10.04 31.26 9.37
C TYR A 225 -11.37 32.02 9.33
N ASN A 226 -12.26 31.74 8.37
CA ASN A 226 -13.58 32.34 8.30
C ASN A 226 -14.39 32.04 9.55
N TRP A 227 -14.36 30.81 10.04
CA TRP A 227 -14.99 30.46 11.31
C TRP A 227 -14.44 31.25 12.50
N LEU A 228 -13.11 31.47 12.57
CA LEU A 228 -12.48 32.23 13.64
C LEU A 228 -12.83 33.72 13.63
N ILE A 229 -13.06 34.33 12.46
CA ILE A 229 -13.40 35.75 12.32
C ILE A 229 -14.91 35.99 12.27
N GLY A 230 -15.73 34.93 12.32
CA GLY A 230 -17.18 35.03 12.39
C GLY A 230 -17.88 35.29 11.05
N GLU A 231 -17.25 34.92 9.93
CA GLU A 231 -17.82 34.94 8.60
C GLU A 231 -18.36 33.58 8.15
#